data_c87736cbe2665ebee644ff509416c257
#
_entry.id   c87736cbe2665ebee644ff509416c257
#
_cell.length_a   1.000
_cell.length_b   1.000
_cell.length_c   1.000
_cell.angle_alpha   90.00
_cell.angle_beta   90.00
_cell.angle_gamma   90.00
#
_symmetry.space_group_name_H-M   'P 1'
#
loop_
_entity.id
_entity.type
_entity.pdbx_description
1 polymer ?
#
loop_
_entity_poly.entity_id
_entity_poly.type
_entity_poly.pdbx_seq_one_letter_code
_entity_poly.pdbx_strand_id
1 'polypeptide(L)'
;MQVQISCINKREHHNPHERITHVGGVHAGKRWKLSEQEAIRDIKNGKYQFYVSVNGRAVDVIIGIHAGREYLKTRADGYAPNNLLNLGECPLY
;
A
#
# COMPACT_ATOMS: atom_id res chain seq x y z
N MET A 1 -11.65 -8.82 5.34
CA MET A 1 -10.84 -8.45 6.51
C MET A 1 -10.05 -7.19 6.21
N GLN A 2 -10.11 -6.22 7.09
CA GLN A 2 -9.37 -4.96 6.91
C GLN A 2 -8.02 -5.05 7.62
N VAL A 3 -6.97 -4.66 6.90
CA VAL A 3 -5.58 -4.76 7.38
C VAL A 3 -4.88 -3.45 7.15
N GLN A 4 -4.23 -2.93 8.18
CA GLN A 4 -3.48 -1.67 8.08
C GLN A 4 -2.11 -1.90 7.48
N ILE A 5 -1.79 -1.10 6.46
CA ILE A 5 -0.43 -1.01 5.95
C ILE A 5 0.28 0.09 6.75
N SER A 6 1.36 -0.27 7.42
CA SER A 6 2.13 0.67 8.24
C SER A 6 3.52 0.94 7.71
N CYS A 7 3.97 0.18 6.73
CA CYS A 7 5.28 0.38 6.11
C CYS A 7 5.24 -0.07 4.66
N ILE A 8 6.17 0.44 3.89
CA ILE A 8 6.35 0.02 2.50
C ILE A 8 7.85 -0.10 2.19
N ASN A 9 8.16 -0.90 1.17
CA ASN A 9 9.49 -0.86 0.56
C ASN A 9 9.38 -0.21 -0.81
N LYS A 10 10.34 0.62 -1.13
CA LYS A 10 10.37 1.38 -2.38
C LYS A 10 11.66 1.08 -3.13
N ARG A 11 11.57 1.13 -4.45
CA ARG A 11 12.76 1.14 -5.30
C ARG A 11 13.03 2.57 -5.76
N GLU A 12 14.26 2.86 -6.14
CA GLU A 12 14.57 4.14 -6.76
C GLU A 12 13.99 4.13 -8.17
N HIS A 13 12.98 4.98 -8.37
CA HIS A 13 12.33 5.12 -9.66
C HIS A 13 11.73 6.51 -9.76
N HIS A 14 11.82 7.13 -10.92
CA HIS A 14 11.30 8.47 -11.12
C HIS A 14 9.78 8.51 -11.15
N ASN A 15 9.16 7.42 -11.56
CA ASN A 15 7.70 7.34 -11.65
C ASN A 15 7.11 6.85 -10.34
N PRO A 16 6.34 7.69 -9.59
CA PRO A 16 5.77 7.27 -8.33
C PRO A 16 4.81 6.08 -8.45
N HIS A 17 4.27 5.80 -9.64
CA HIS A 17 3.38 4.67 -9.87
C HIS A 17 4.12 3.33 -9.88
N GLU A 18 5.45 3.35 -9.90
CA GLU A 18 6.28 2.15 -9.99
C GLU A 18 7.27 2.02 -8.82
N ARG A 19 7.17 2.88 -7.81
CA ARG A 19 8.16 2.89 -6.72
C ARG A 19 7.95 1.82 -5.68
N ILE A 20 6.71 1.44 -5.42
CA ILE A 20 6.40 0.50 -4.34
C ILE A 20 6.73 -0.92 -4.78
N THR A 21 7.55 -1.63 -3.98
CA THR A 21 7.86 -3.03 -4.22
C THR A 21 7.06 -3.94 -3.29
N HIS A 22 6.95 -3.52 -2.02
CA HIS A 22 6.27 -4.31 -0.99
C HIS A 22 5.49 -3.40 -0.06
N VAL A 23 4.47 -3.97 0.56
CA VAL A 23 3.70 -3.34 1.63
C VAL A 23 3.70 -4.27 2.83
N GLY A 24 3.60 -3.72 4.01
CA GLY A 24 3.63 -4.54 5.21
C GLY A 24 3.06 -3.84 6.42
N GLY A 25 3.03 -4.55 7.52
CA GLY A 25 2.50 -4.03 8.76
C GLY A 25 2.49 -5.08 9.85
N VAL A 26 1.68 -4.81 10.87
CA VAL A 26 1.46 -5.73 11.99
C VAL A 26 -0.03 -5.98 12.09
N HIS A 27 -0.43 -7.24 12.13
CA HIS A 27 -1.82 -7.63 12.28
C HIS A 27 -1.93 -8.74 13.32
N ALA A 28 -2.77 -8.55 14.32
CA ALA A 28 -2.96 -9.51 15.41
C ALA A 28 -1.63 -9.90 16.08
N GLY A 29 -0.73 -8.94 16.27
CA GLY A 29 0.57 -9.16 16.90
C GLY A 29 1.62 -9.80 16.01
N LYS A 30 1.30 -10.03 14.74
CA LYS A 30 2.24 -10.66 13.80
C LYS A 30 2.61 -9.69 12.68
N ARG A 31 3.89 -9.67 12.35
CA ARG A 31 4.37 -8.90 11.20
C ARG A 31 4.06 -9.63 9.91
N TRP A 32 3.70 -8.86 8.89
CA TRP A 32 3.43 -9.41 7.57
C TRP A 32 4.03 -8.50 6.51
N LYS A 33 4.26 -9.07 5.34
CA LYS A 33 4.78 -8.34 4.19
C LYS A 33 4.36 -9.06 2.92
N LEU A 34 3.90 -8.30 1.94
CA LEU A 34 3.48 -8.79 0.63
C LEU A 34 4.13 -7.95 -0.46
N SER A 35 4.40 -8.56 -1.59
CA SER A 35 4.76 -7.77 -2.77
C SER A 35 3.54 -6.95 -3.23
N GLU A 36 3.80 -5.89 -3.98
CA GLU A 36 2.70 -5.09 -4.52
C GLU A 36 1.72 -5.95 -5.33
N GLN A 37 2.26 -6.84 -6.15
CA GLN A 37 1.42 -7.71 -6.97
C GLN A 37 0.56 -8.67 -6.14
N GLU A 38 1.12 -9.22 -5.07
CA GLU A 38 0.37 -10.08 -4.16
C GLU A 38 -0.75 -9.31 -3.47
N ALA A 39 -0.47 -8.08 -3.03
CA ALA A 39 -1.47 -7.24 -2.39
C ALA A 39 -2.60 -6.89 -3.37
N ILE A 40 -2.26 -6.54 -4.60
CA ILE A 40 -3.25 -6.27 -5.66
C ILE A 40 -4.14 -7.49 -5.88
N ARG A 41 -3.55 -8.67 -5.97
CA ARG A 41 -4.30 -9.91 -6.16
C ARG A 41 -5.26 -10.17 -5.00
N ASP A 42 -4.81 -9.94 -3.78
CA ASP A 42 -5.64 -10.17 -2.59
C ASP A 42 -6.81 -9.20 -2.54
N ILE A 43 -6.62 -7.96 -2.96
CA ILE A 43 -7.70 -6.98 -3.07
C ILE A 43 -8.72 -7.44 -4.12
N LYS A 44 -8.26 -7.87 -5.29
CA LYS A 44 -9.14 -8.32 -6.37
C LYS A 44 -9.97 -9.54 -5.98
N ASN A 45 -9.38 -10.43 -5.20
CA ASN A 45 -10.05 -11.66 -4.75
C ASN A 45 -10.95 -11.43 -3.54
N GLY A 46 -10.96 -10.22 -2.99
CA GLY A 46 -11.74 -9.93 -1.79
C GLY A 46 -11.18 -10.55 -0.52
N LYS A 47 -9.94 -11.03 -0.55
CA LYS A 47 -9.32 -11.65 0.62
C LYS A 47 -9.01 -10.62 1.70
N TYR A 48 -8.45 -9.49 1.31
CA TYR A 48 -8.12 -8.38 2.21
C TYR A 48 -8.56 -7.06 1.64
N GLN A 49 -8.89 -6.14 2.55
CA GLN A 49 -9.01 -4.72 2.25
C GLN A 49 -7.93 -4.02 3.05
N PHE A 50 -7.10 -3.23 2.38
CA PHE A 50 -6.00 -2.53 3.02
C PHE A 50 -6.37 -1.06 3.26
N TYR A 51 -5.81 -0.50 4.32
CA TYR A 51 -5.95 0.92 4.61
C TYR A 51 -4.67 1.44 5.25
N VAL A 52 -4.51 2.77 5.24
CA VAL A 52 -3.42 3.44 5.96
C VAL A 52 -4.05 4.41 6.94
N SER A 53 -3.31 4.72 8.01
CA SER A 53 -3.73 5.74 8.96
C SER A 53 -2.96 7.03 8.67
N VAL A 54 -3.69 8.10 8.37
CA VAL A 54 -3.12 9.41 8.05
C VAL A 54 -3.75 10.43 8.98
N ASN A 55 -2.96 11.00 9.87
CA ASN A 55 -3.43 12.01 10.83
C ASN A 55 -4.66 11.54 11.61
N GLY A 56 -4.67 10.27 12.04
CA GLY A 56 -5.78 9.70 12.80
C GLY A 56 -6.98 9.26 11.97
N ARG A 57 -6.89 9.33 10.64
CA ARG A 57 -7.97 8.92 9.75
C ARG A 57 -7.56 7.72 8.92
N ALA A 58 -8.47 6.76 8.77
CA ALA A 58 -8.25 5.62 7.90
C ALA A 58 -8.54 6.04 6.44
N VAL A 59 -7.57 5.75 5.57
CA VAL A 59 -7.70 6.04 4.13
C VAL A 59 -7.55 4.72 3.38
N ASP A 60 -8.53 4.39 2.55
CA ASP A 60 -8.52 3.11 1.83
C ASP A 60 -7.38 3.04 0.81
N VAL A 61 -6.77 1.87 0.73
CA VAL A 61 -5.80 1.55 -0.32
C VAL A 61 -6.57 0.89 -1.47
N ILE A 62 -6.40 1.43 -2.66
CA ILE A 62 -7.10 0.97 -3.85
C ILE A 62 -6.10 0.67 -4.96
N ILE A 63 -6.57 0.05 -6.02
CA ILE A 63 -5.77 -0.25 -7.19
C ILE A 63 -5.96 0.86 -8.21
N GLY A 64 -4.85 1.50 -8.61
CA GLY A 64 -4.84 2.44 -9.71
C GLY A 64 -4.26 1.81 -10.96
N ILE A 65 -4.47 2.45 -12.10
CA ILE A 65 -3.89 2.00 -13.37
C ILE A 65 -3.17 3.18 -13.99
N HIS A 66 -1.92 2.95 -14.39
CA HIS A 66 -1.12 3.96 -15.09
C HIS A 66 -0.33 3.28 -16.20
N ALA A 67 -0.52 3.77 -17.43
CA ALA A 67 0.13 3.22 -18.62
C ALA A 67 -0.07 1.70 -18.75
N GLY A 68 -1.28 1.21 -18.43
CA GLY A 68 -1.63 -0.20 -18.52
C GLY A 68 -1.11 -1.05 -17.36
N ARG A 69 -0.44 -0.45 -16.37
CA ARG A 69 0.09 -1.18 -15.21
C ARG A 69 -0.72 -0.86 -13.97
N GLU A 70 -1.09 -1.89 -13.23
CA GLU A 70 -1.77 -1.71 -11.95
C GLU A 70 -0.76 -1.37 -10.85
N TYR A 71 -1.16 -0.50 -9.93
CA TYR A 71 -0.35 -0.13 -8.78
C TYR A 71 -1.23 0.17 -7.59
N LEU A 72 -0.64 0.17 -6.39
CA LEU A 72 -1.37 0.53 -5.17
C LEU A 72 -1.29 2.03 -4.94
N LYS A 73 -2.41 2.59 -4.53
CA LYS A 73 -2.48 3.98 -4.10
C LYS A 73 -3.54 4.13 -3.03
N THR A 74 -3.52 5.25 -2.31
CA THR A 74 -4.60 5.60 -1.40
C THR A 74 -5.72 6.28 -2.19
N ARG A 75 -6.94 6.13 -1.68
CA ARG A 75 -8.09 6.85 -2.26
C ARG A 75 -7.80 8.35 -2.21
N ALA A 76 -8.02 9.03 -3.32
CA ALA A 76 -7.72 10.45 -3.44
C ALA A 76 -8.49 11.25 -2.40
N ASP A 77 -7.75 12.06 -1.63
CA ASP A 77 -8.28 12.87 -0.54
C ASP A 77 -8.03 14.36 -0.81
N GLY A 78 -7.83 14.72 -2.05
CA GLY A 78 -7.71 16.10 -2.49
C GLY A 78 -6.32 16.69 -2.43
N TYR A 79 -5.40 16.17 -1.61
CA TYR A 79 -4.12 16.82 -1.39
C TYR A 79 -2.90 15.99 -1.70
N ALA A 80 -2.92 14.70 -1.41
CA ALA A 80 -1.75 13.85 -1.62
C ALA A 80 -2.08 12.84 -2.71
N PRO A 81 -1.27 12.76 -3.77
CA PRO A 81 -1.54 11.79 -4.83
C PRO A 81 -1.40 10.35 -4.36
N ASN A 82 -0.57 10.08 -3.37
CA ASN A 82 -0.44 8.73 -2.82
C ASN A 82 0.18 8.76 -1.44
N ASN A 83 -0.65 8.60 -0.41
CA ASN A 83 -0.19 8.61 0.98
C ASN A 83 0.68 7.40 1.32
N LEU A 84 0.62 6.31 0.54
CA LEU A 84 1.49 5.16 0.76
C LEU A 84 2.96 5.54 0.67
N LEU A 85 3.31 6.45 -0.22
CA LEU A 85 4.70 6.86 -0.41
C LEU A 85 5.30 7.60 0.78
N ASN A 86 4.47 8.05 1.71
CA ASN A 86 4.91 8.76 2.91
C ASN A 86 5.19 7.82 4.08
N LEU A 87 4.92 6.53 3.95
CA LEU A 87 5.19 5.57 5.01
C LEU A 87 6.67 5.24 5.09
N GLY A 88 7.12 4.88 6.29
CA GLY A 88 8.49 4.43 6.49
C GLY A 88 8.75 3.08 5.86
N GLU A 89 10.03 2.71 5.77
CA GLU A 89 10.41 1.43 5.20
C GLU A 89 10.08 0.27 6.12
N CYS A 90 9.65 -0.85 5.52
CA CYS A 90 9.47 -2.08 6.27
C CYS A 90 10.82 -2.63 6.71
N PRO A 91 10.92 -3.13 7.96
CA PRO A 91 12.13 -3.82 8.37
C PRO A 91 12.36 -5.07 7.53
N LEU A 92 13.60 -5.54 7.54
CA LEU A 92 13.93 -6.83 6.92
C LEU A 92 13.40 -7.96 7.80
N TYR A 93 12.41 -8.68 7.31
CA TYR A 93 11.88 -9.85 7.98
C TYR A 93 11.23 -10.81 7.01
#